data_0d47ff07b6c313d34bcd7d1b771ca2e9
#
_entry.id   0d47ff07b6c313d34bcd7d1b771ca2e9
#
_cell.length_a   1.000
_cell.length_b   1.000
_cell.length_c   1.000
_cell.angle_alpha   90.00
_cell.angle_beta   90.00
_cell.angle_gamma   90.00
#
_symmetry.space_group_name_H-M   'P 1'
#
loop_
_entity.id
_entity.type
_entity.pdbx_description
1 polymer ?
#
loop_
_entity_poly.entity_id
_entity_poly.type
_entity_poly.pdbx_seq_one_letter_code
_entity_poly.pdbx_strand_id
1 'polypeptide(L)'
;VYLGGAWGSLFSHAGKGRYRNHRLRVPYPMHVNIGNPMPSNSQTHEVRLAVQELGSAYHEKAGSQKGSLSTAMIRSARQFWRQPFVSDTTDKRLTQGKALISSLLLRDRLKEELNAEDEAVGILLPSCVGGALVNFALALDARIAVNLNFTASSQAFDSAIRQSGIKVTITSRAFLEKIEIQELTDRVIFIEDLGKDFSALDKIKTALKARLYPMPWILPTKCFDRTRTASILFSSGSTAEPKGIKLTHHNLMSNVEAAMEVIPLSSRDGVAAALPFFHSFGLTGTIWL
;
A
#
# COMPACT_ATOMS: atom_id res chain seq x y z
N VAL A 1 -8.04 -29.64 -10.54
CA VAL A 1 -8.28 -29.37 -9.11
C VAL A 1 -7.20 -28.46 -8.57
N TYR A 2 -7.60 -27.44 -7.80
CA TYR A 2 -6.68 -26.54 -7.09
C TYR A 2 -6.95 -26.64 -5.59
N LEU A 3 -5.87 -26.75 -4.80
CA LEU A 3 -5.90 -26.78 -3.34
C LEU A 3 -5.41 -25.44 -2.79
N GLY A 4 -6.33 -24.65 -2.23
CA GLY A 4 -6.03 -23.39 -1.58
C GLY A 4 -5.92 -23.50 -0.07
N GLY A 5 -5.08 -22.66 0.56
CA GLY A 5 -4.92 -22.59 2.01
C GLY A 5 -4.04 -23.70 2.63
N ALA A 6 -3.46 -24.58 1.84
CA ALA A 6 -2.58 -25.64 2.38
C ALA A 6 -1.25 -25.12 2.92
N TRP A 7 -0.77 -23.98 2.39
CA TRP A 7 0.49 -23.38 2.79
C TRP A 7 0.42 -22.84 4.23
N GLY A 8 1.41 -23.17 5.04
CA GLY A 8 1.42 -22.82 6.48
C GLY A 8 0.63 -23.78 7.37
N SER A 9 -0.01 -24.81 6.80
CA SER A 9 -0.64 -25.89 7.59
C SER A 9 0.44 -26.79 8.22
N LEU A 10 0.04 -27.64 9.18
CA LEU A 10 0.91 -28.67 9.80
C LEU A 10 1.56 -29.62 8.78
N PHE A 11 0.94 -29.78 7.63
CA PHE A 11 1.38 -30.67 6.55
C PHE A 11 2.14 -29.97 5.45
N SER A 12 2.30 -28.62 5.53
CA SER A 12 3.10 -27.90 4.57
C SER A 12 4.59 -28.05 4.86
N HIS A 13 5.41 -28.20 3.80
CA HIS A 13 6.87 -28.16 3.89
C HIS A 13 7.42 -26.75 4.18
N ALA A 14 6.75 -25.98 4.99
CA ALA A 14 7.30 -24.74 5.52
C ALA A 14 8.54 -25.10 6.36
N GLY A 15 9.71 -24.71 5.89
CA GLY A 15 11.01 -25.16 6.38
C GLY A 15 11.14 -25.14 7.90
N LYS A 16 11.85 -26.12 8.44
CA LYS A 16 12.08 -26.31 9.86
C LYS A 16 12.51 -24.99 10.54
N GLY A 17 11.66 -24.44 11.38
CA GLY A 17 12.04 -23.47 12.41
C GLY A 17 11.48 -22.05 12.32
N ARG A 18 11.05 -21.51 11.17
CA ARG A 18 10.63 -20.11 11.07
C ARG A 18 9.11 -19.84 11.22
N TYR A 19 8.28 -20.84 10.99
CA TYR A 19 6.82 -20.73 11.17
C TYR A 19 6.33 -21.13 12.56
N ARG A 20 7.22 -21.29 13.52
CA ARG A 20 6.91 -21.69 14.89
C ARG A 20 6.00 -20.70 15.65
N ASN A 21 5.75 -19.50 15.11
CA ASN A 21 4.89 -18.48 15.69
C ASN A 21 3.48 -18.42 15.06
N HIS A 22 3.16 -19.26 14.06
CA HIS A 22 1.77 -19.40 13.63
C HIS A 22 1.01 -20.16 14.70
N ARG A 23 0.01 -19.51 15.27
CA ARG A 23 -0.94 -20.17 16.18
C ARG A 23 -1.51 -21.38 15.44
N LEU A 24 -1.30 -22.56 16.00
CA LEU A 24 -1.94 -23.79 15.54
C LEU A 24 -3.45 -23.54 15.41
N ARG A 25 -3.93 -23.47 14.19
CA ARG A 25 -5.36 -23.35 13.88
C ARG A 25 -5.90 -24.76 13.66
N VAL A 26 -6.77 -25.20 14.55
CA VAL A 26 -7.47 -26.47 14.38
C VAL A 26 -8.97 -26.17 14.52
N PRO A 27 -9.79 -26.45 13.48
CA PRO A 27 -9.41 -26.95 12.14
C PRO A 27 -8.68 -25.91 11.29
N TYR A 28 -7.77 -26.38 10.42
CA TYR A 28 -7.07 -25.51 9.47
C TYR A 28 -7.93 -25.39 8.21
N PRO A 29 -8.30 -24.16 7.78
CA PRO A 29 -9.19 -23.99 6.64
C PRO A 29 -8.43 -24.31 5.34
N MET A 30 -8.85 -25.37 4.67
CA MET A 30 -8.39 -25.75 3.34
C MET A 30 -9.56 -25.64 2.35
N HIS A 31 -9.26 -25.19 1.15
CA HIS A 31 -10.25 -25.09 0.08
C HIS A 31 -9.85 -25.98 -1.09
N VAL A 32 -10.80 -26.73 -1.59
CA VAL A 32 -10.65 -27.56 -2.79
C VAL A 32 -11.52 -26.97 -3.88
N ASN A 33 -10.89 -26.47 -4.94
CA ASN A 33 -11.59 -25.95 -6.11
C ASN A 33 -11.53 -27.00 -7.23
N ILE A 34 -12.67 -27.44 -7.70
CA ILE A 34 -12.80 -28.42 -8.77
C ILE A 34 -13.32 -27.68 -10.00
N GLY A 35 -12.55 -27.69 -11.07
CA GLY A 35 -12.94 -27.14 -12.37
C GLY A 35 -13.74 -28.15 -13.20
N ASN A 36 -14.15 -27.71 -14.38
CA ASN A 36 -14.81 -28.57 -15.35
C ASN A 36 -13.92 -29.75 -15.78
N PRO A 37 -14.50 -30.90 -16.09
CA PRO A 37 -13.76 -32.01 -16.69
C PRO A 37 -13.06 -31.57 -17.98
N MET A 38 -11.83 -31.99 -18.15
CA MET A 38 -11.07 -31.73 -19.36
C MET A 38 -10.96 -33.00 -20.22
N PRO A 39 -10.87 -32.86 -21.55
CA PRO A 39 -10.66 -34.02 -22.45
C PRO A 39 -9.39 -34.77 -22.07
N SER A 40 -9.38 -36.09 -22.28
CA SER A 40 -8.21 -36.96 -21.97
C SER A 40 -6.96 -36.64 -22.80
N ASN A 41 -7.15 -35.99 -23.94
CA ASN A 41 -6.08 -35.56 -24.84
C ASN A 41 -5.63 -34.13 -24.66
N SER A 42 -6.07 -33.48 -23.57
CA SER A 42 -5.68 -32.09 -23.24
C SER A 42 -4.16 -31.96 -23.14
N GLN A 43 -3.64 -30.87 -23.70
CA GLN A 43 -2.21 -30.56 -23.64
C GLN A 43 -1.79 -30.06 -22.27
N THR A 44 -0.53 -30.27 -21.89
CA THR A 44 -0.03 -29.85 -20.53
C THR A 44 -0.23 -28.38 -20.24
N HIS A 45 -0.12 -27.50 -21.24
CA HIS A 45 -0.31 -26.07 -21.06
C HIS A 45 -1.77 -25.70 -20.78
N GLU A 46 -2.75 -26.41 -21.39
CA GLU A 46 -4.18 -26.22 -21.15
C GLU A 46 -4.55 -26.62 -19.73
N VAL A 47 -4.04 -27.76 -19.25
CA VAL A 47 -4.23 -28.23 -17.89
C VAL A 47 -3.62 -27.23 -16.88
N ARG A 48 -2.41 -26.74 -17.19
CA ARG A 48 -1.75 -25.73 -16.34
C ARG A 48 -2.59 -24.44 -16.26
N LEU A 49 -3.07 -23.94 -17.40
CA LEU A 49 -3.91 -22.73 -17.46
C LEU A 49 -5.18 -22.92 -16.65
N ALA A 50 -5.89 -24.04 -16.82
CA ALA A 50 -7.11 -24.31 -16.05
C ALA A 50 -6.86 -24.39 -14.53
N VAL A 51 -5.73 -24.94 -14.10
CA VAL A 51 -5.36 -24.96 -12.67
C VAL A 51 -5.00 -23.56 -12.18
N GLN A 52 -4.31 -22.74 -12.99
CA GLN A 52 -3.99 -21.34 -12.65
C GLN A 52 -5.26 -20.51 -12.54
N GLU A 53 -6.26 -20.68 -13.41
CA GLU A 53 -7.54 -20.00 -13.33
C GLU A 53 -8.30 -20.34 -12.04
N LEU A 54 -8.31 -21.63 -11.65
CA LEU A 54 -8.89 -22.04 -10.38
C LEU A 54 -8.17 -21.42 -9.17
N GLY A 55 -6.84 -21.29 -9.25
CA GLY A 55 -6.03 -20.61 -8.26
C GLY A 55 -6.34 -19.12 -8.19
N SER A 56 -6.46 -18.45 -9.34
CA SER A 56 -6.81 -17.03 -9.42
C SER A 56 -8.19 -16.76 -8.81
N ALA A 57 -9.19 -17.57 -9.17
CA ALA A 57 -10.53 -17.46 -8.60
C ALA A 57 -10.57 -17.70 -7.07
N TYR A 58 -9.75 -18.64 -6.57
CA TYR A 58 -9.58 -18.85 -5.14
C TYR A 58 -8.98 -17.60 -4.45
N HIS A 59 -7.90 -17.07 -4.98
CA HIS A 59 -7.23 -15.90 -4.40
C HIS A 59 -8.10 -14.65 -4.45
N GLU A 60 -8.86 -14.44 -5.52
CA GLU A 60 -9.83 -13.36 -5.63
C GLU A 60 -10.90 -13.46 -4.53
N LYS A 61 -11.50 -14.64 -4.35
CA LYS A 61 -12.51 -14.89 -3.33
C LYS A 61 -11.93 -14.81 -1.90
N ALA A 62 -10.79 -15.43 -1.65
CA ALA A 62 -10.11 -15.38 -0.36
C ALA A 62 -9.63 -13.96 -0.05
N GLY A 63 -9.16 -13.27 -1.07
CA GLY A 63 -8.75 -11.87 -0.99
C GLY A 63 -9.89 -10.96 -0.53
N SER A 64 -11.12 -11.15 -1.02
CA SER A 64 -12.28 -10.32 -0.66
C SER A 64 -12.56 -10.27 0.86
N GLN A 65 -12.09 -11.24 1.62
CA GLN A 65 -12.27 -11.33 3.08
C GLN A 65 -11.18 -10.62 3.89
N LYS A 66 -10.05 -10.23 3.29
CA LYS A 66 -8.87 -9.75 4.02
C LYS A 66 -8.82 -8.22 4.30
N GLY A 67 -9.72 -7.45 3.70
CA GLY A 67 -9.78 -6.00 3.86
C GLY A 67 -8.82 -5.23 2.94
N SER A 68 -8.85 -3.92 3.00
CA SER A 68 -8.01 -3.00 2.20
C SER A 68 -6.67 -2.71 2.90
N LEU A 69 -5.77 -2.00 2.20
CA LEU A 69 -4.52 -1.46 2.77
C LEU A 69 -4.77 -0.66 4.04
N SER A 70 -5.79 0.20 4.04
CA SER A 70 -6.16 1.05 5.18
C SER A 70 -6.54 0.23 6.41
N THR A 71 -7.36 -0.81 6.23
CA THR A 71 -7.77 -1.70 7.31
C THR A 71 -6.63 -2.61 7.79
N ALA A 72 -5.76 -3.05 6.88
CA ALA A 72 -4.57 -3.83 7.20
C ALA A 72 -3.58 -3.00 8.03
N MET A 73 -3.33 -1.75 7.63
CA MET A 73 -2.46 -0.82 8.36
C MET A 73 -2.95 -0.59 9.80
N ILE A 74 -4.24 -0.33 10.01
CA ILE A 74 -4.78 -0.14 11.37
C ILE A 74 -4.65 -1.42 12.20
N ARG A 75 -4.93 -2.60 11.62
CA ARG A 75 -4.78 -3.88 12.31
C ARG A 75 -3.34 -4.14 12.72
N SER A 76 -2.41 -3.96 11.80
CA SER A 76 -0.97 -4.13 12.06
C SER A 76 -0.51 -3.16 13.15
N ALA A 77 -0.82 -1.87 13.03
CA ALA A 77 -0.43 -0.88 14.02
C ALA A 77 -1.00 -1.18 15.42
N ARG A 78 -2.23 -1.69 15.52
CA ARG A 78 -2.82 -2.09 16.81
C ARG A 78 -2.15 -3.32 17.42
N GLN A 79 -1.76 -4.28 16.59
CA GLN A 79 -1.08 -5.49 17.02
C GLN A 79 0.36 -5.21 17.47
N PHE A 80 1.07 -4.39 16.72
CA PHE A 80 2.50 -4.13 16.90
C PHE A 80 2.81 -2.69 17.32
N TRP A 81 1.97 -2.08 18.13
CA TRP A 81 1.93 -0.67 18.49
C TRP A 81 3.28 -0.02 18.82
N ARG A 82 4.10 -0.74 19.60
CA ARG A 82 5.39 -0.24 20.09
C ARG A 82 6.58 -0.68 19.24
N GLN A 83 6.36 -1.52 18.23
CA GLN A 83 7.46 -2.00 17.39
C GLN A 83 7.94 -0.91 16.44
N PRO A 84 9.25 -0.84 16.15
CA PRO A 84 9.79 0.00 15.08
C PRO A 84 9.10 -0.32 13.76
N PHE A 85 8.85 0.70 12.95
CA PHE A 85 8.15 0.53 11.69
C PHE A 85 8.88 1.21 10.52
N VAL A 86 9.11 2.50 10.61
CA VAL A 86 9.74 3.27 9.55
C VAL A 86 10.78 4.22 10.11
N SER A 87 11.91 4.31 9.43
CA SER A 87 12.98 5.26 9.73
C SER A 87 13.64 5.73 8.44
N ASP A 88 14.26 6.89 8.47
CA ASP A 88 15.04 7.44 7.36
C ASP A 88 16.38 8.03 7.83
N THR A 89 17.15 8.55 6.89
CA THR A 89 18.47 9.13 7.14
C THR A 89 18.43 10.45 7.92
N THR A 90 17.24 11.02 8.19
CA THR A 90 17.05 12.22 9.00
C THR A 90 16.83 11.92 10.48
N ASP A 91 17.17 10.71 10.93
CA ASP A 91 16.95 10.17 12.29
C ASP A 91 15.49 10.10 12.74
N LYS A 92 14.55 10.32 11.84
CA LYS A 92 13.13 10.10 12.13
C LYS A 92 12.88 8.60 12.24
N ARG A 93 12.48 8.17 13.42
CA ARG A 93 12.13 6.76 13.71
C ARG A 93 10.75 6.70 14.32
N LEU A 94 9.85 6.01 13.67
CA LEU A 94 8.48 5.86 14.13
C LEU A 94 8.17 4.39 14.43
N THR A 95 7.43 4.19 15.53
CA THR A 95 6.79 2.89 15.79
C THR A 95 5.51 2.80 14.96
N GLN A 96 4.95 1.59 14.84
CA GLN A 96 3.68 1.33 14.16
C GLN A 96 2.56 2.27 14.68
N GLY A 97 2.44 2.40 16.00
CA GLY A 97 1.45 3.29 16.60
C GLY A 97 1.70 4.76 16.30
N LYS A 98 2.96 5.22 16.37
CA LYS A 98 3.31 6.61 16.04
C LYS A 98 3.07 6.90 14.57
N ALA A 99 3.40 5.98 13.67
CA ALA A 99 3.14 6.13 12.23
C ALA A 99 1.63 6.24 11.96
N LEU A 100 0.80 5.38 12.58
CA LEU A 100 -0.65 5.46 12.44
C LEU A 100 -1.21 6.79 12.96
N ILE A 101 -0.77 7.26 14.14
CA ILE A 101 -1.20 8.54 14.71
C ILE A 101 -0.82 9.67 13.75
N SER A 102 0.43 9.72 13.29
CA SER A 102 0.90 10.75 12.38
C SER A 102 0.14 10.75 11.06
N SER A 103 -0.14 9.57 10.50
CA SER A 103 -0.91 9.44 9.27
C SER A 103 -2.37 9.88 9.43
N LEU A 104 -2.99 9.62 10.58
CA LEU A 104 -4.36 10.07 10.86
C LEU A 104 -4.42 11.59 11.05
N LEU A 105 -3.46 12.18 11.76
CA LEU A 105 -3.37 13.63 11.91
C LEU A 105 -3.13 14.31 10.55
N LEU A 106 -2.22 13.77 9.77
CA LEU A 106 -1.94 14.26 8.42
C LEU A 106 -3.17 14.14 7.51
N ARG A 107 -3.88 13.01 7.56
CA ARG A 107 -5.15 12.82 6.85
C ARG A 107 -6.18 13.88 7.22
N ASP A 108 -6.35 14.13 8.52
CA ASP A 108 -7.37 15.07 8.98
C ASP A 108 -7.03 16.50 8.55
N ARG A 109 -5.73 16.87 8.51
CA ARG A 109 -5.28 18.15 7.94
C ARG A 109 -5.45 18.21 6.42
N LEU A 110 -5.10 17.13 5.70
CA LEU A 110 -5.30 17.06 4.26
C LEU A 110 -6.78 17.20 3.86
N LYS A 111 -7.72 16.75 4.69
CA LYS A 111 -9.16 16.97 4.44
C LYS A 111 -9.58 18.43 4.47
N GLU A 112 -8.87 19.28 5.19
CA GLU A 112 -9.11 20.72 5.22
C GLU A 112 -8.61 21.41 3.94
N GLU A 113 -7.53 20.84 3.34
CA GLU A 113 -6.86 21.39 2.17
C GLU A 113 -7.38 20.81 0.85
N LEU A 114 -7.91 19.59 0.84
CA LEU A 114 -8.34 18.86 -0.35
C LEU A 114 -9.85 18.94 -0.55
N ASN A 115 -10.28 19.22 -1.77
CA ASN A 115 -11.67 19.20 -2.16
C ASN A 115 -12.18 17.76 -2.36
N ALA A 116 -13.51 17.60 -2.41
CA ALA A 116 -14.14 16.30 -2.68
C ALA A 116 -13.77 15.73 -4.07
N GLU A 117 -13.47 16.61 -5.02
CA GLU A 117 -13.09 16.28 -6.40
C GLU A 117 -11.63 15.85 -6.55
N ASP A 118 -10.78 16.13 -5.57
CA ASP A 118 -9.36 15.75 -5.57
C ASP A 118 -9.21 14.25 -5.23
N GLU A 119 -9.83 13.36 -6.01
CA GLU A 119 -9.78 11.92 -5.78
C GLU A 119 -8.35 11.37 -5.92
N ALA A 120 -7.62 11.83 -6.92
CA ALA A 120 -6.21 11.53 -7.14
C ALA A 120 -5.32 12.69 -6.68
N VAL A 121 -4.28 12.39 -5.91
CA VAL A 121 -3.37 13.39 -5.35
C VAL A 121 -1.93 13.01 -5.71
N GLY A 122 -1.22 13.96 -6.31
CA GLY A 122 0.20 13.83 -6.65
C GLY A 122 1.08 13.84 -5.41
N ILE A 123 2.08 12.99 -5.38
CA ILE A 123 3.11 12.97 -4.35
C ILE A 123 4.47 13.15 -5.03
N LEU A 124 5.13 14.25 -4.74
CA LEU A 124 6.46 14.55 -5.23
C LEU A 124 7.42 14.66 -4.04
N LEU A 125 7.76 13.51 -3.47
CA LEU A 125 8.60 13.39 -2.29
C LEU A 125 9.63 12.26 -2.48
N PRO A 126 10.80 12.38 -1.84
CA PRO A 126 11.78 11.30 -1.83
C PRO A 126 11.27 10.10 -0.99
N SER A 127 11.98 8.96 -1.09
CA SER A 127 11.73 7.79 -0.24
C SER A 127 12.17 8.08 1.20
N CYS A 128 11.28 8.72 1.96
CA CYS A 128 11.53 9.11 3.35
C CYS A 128 10.27 8.86 4.20
N VAL A 129 10.41 9.01 5.51
CA VAL A 129 9.28 8.87 6.45
C VAL A 129 8.11 9.78 6.07
N GLY A 130 8.38 11.03 5.67
CA GLY A 130 7.34 11.96 5.22
C GLY A 130 6.55 11.45 4.02
N GLY A 131 7.26 10.96 2.99
CA GLY A 131 6.63 10.37 1.80
C GLY A 131 5.78 9.13 2.11
N ALA A 132 6.25 8.27 3.01
CA ALA A 132 5.48 7.11 3.47
C ALA A 132 4.21 7.55 4.21
N LEU A 133 4.31 8.52 5.14
CA LEU A 133 3.15 9.03 5.90
C LEU A 133 2.09 9.67 5.00
N VAL A 134 2.48 10.37 3.93
CA VAL A 134 1.54 10.94 2.94
C VAL A 134 0.80 9.81 2.22
N ASN A 135 1.50 8.78 1.74
CA ASN A 135 0.86 7.61 1.11
C ASN A 135 -0.14 6.94 2.07
N PHE A 136 0.22 6.77 3.34
CA PHE A 136 -0.69 6.21 4.36
C PHE A 136 -1.88 7.13 4.63
N ALA A 137 -1.67 8.43 4.74
CA ALA A 137 -2.74 9.40 4.99
C ALA A 137 -3.79 9.40 3.86
N LEU A 138 -3.34 9.39 2.60
CA LEU A 138 -4.22 9.31 1.44
C LEU A 138 -4.99 7.98 1.39
N ALA A 139 -4.33 6.86 1.66
CA ALA A 139 -4.99 5.56 1.76
C ALA A 139 -6.06 5.55 2.87
N LEU A 140 -5.79 6.14 4.04
CA LEU A 140 -6.73 6.26 5.16
C LEU A 140 -7.90 7.23 4.87
N ASP A 141 -7.81 8.04 3.81
CA ASP A 141 -8.89 8.91 3.31
C ASP A 141 -9.57 8.37 2.05
N ALA A 142 -9.21 7.16 1.61
CA ALA A 142 -9.69 6.54 0.37
C ALA A 142 -9.38 7.37 -0.90
N ARG A 143 -8.28 8.12 -0.90
CA ARG A 143 -7.78 8.86 -2.06
C ARG A 143 -6.71 8.05 -2.79
N ILE A 144 -6.53 8.34 -4.06
CA ILE A 144 -5.58 7.69 -4.94
C ILE A 144 -4.22 8.40 -4.83
N ALA A 145 -3.20 7.69 -4.38
CA ALA A 145 -1.84 8.21 -4.31
C ALA A 145 -1.14 8.08 -5.67
N VAL A 146 -0.68 9.20 -6.23
CA VAL A 146 0.08 9.23 -7.49
C VAL A 146 1.51 9.66 -7.18
N ASN A 147 2.39 8.69 -6.95
CA ASN A 147 3.81 8.98 -6.72
C ASN A 147 4.47 9.38 -8.05
N LEU A 148 4.86 10.65 -8.17
CA LEU A 148 5.42 11.22 -9.38
C LEU A 148 6.91 10.91 -9.51
N ASN A 149 7.33 10.54 -10.72
CA ASN A 149 8.72 10.26 -11.03
C ASN A 149 9.49 11.55 -11.28
N PHE A 150 10.26 12.02 -10.30
CA PHE A 150 11.10 13.22 -10.38
C PHE A 150 12.37 13.04 -11.20
N THR A 151 12.64 11.83 -11.71
CA THR A 151 13.78 11.56 -12.62
C THR A 151 13.35 11.43 -14.08
N ALA A 152 12.05 11.58 -14.35
CA ALA A 152 11.51 11.54 -15.70
C ALA A 152 11.82 12.82 -16.48
N SER A 153 11.75 12.77 -17.81
CA SER A 153 11.79 13.98 -18.63
C SER A 153 10.56 14.87 -18.35
N SER A 154 10.66 16.18 -18.57
CA SER A 154 9.54 17.11 -18.38
C SER A 154 8.30 16.66 -19.14
N GLN A 155 8.44 16.21 -20.39
CA GLN A 155 7.33 15.71 -21.20
C GLN A 155 6.65 14.49 -20.57
N ALA A 156 7.41 13.54 -20.01
CA ALA A 156 6.87 12.37 -19.35
C ALA A 156 6.21 12.73 -18.02
N PHE A 157 6.76 13.68 -17.29
CA PHE A 157 6.21 14.20 -16.05
C PHE A 157 4.86 14.88 -16.28
N ASP A 158 4.77 15.79 -17.25
CA ASP A 158 3.53 16.49 -17.63
C ASP A 158 2.47 15.50 -18.15
N SER A 159 2.90 14.51 -18.91
CA SER A 159 2.01 13.43 -19.37
C SER A 159 1.42 12.64 -18.19
N ALA A 160 2.23 12.37 -17.15
CA ALA A 160 1.75 11.69 -15.96
C ALA A 160 0.71 12.52 -15.20
N ILE A 161 0.92 13.83 -15.07
CA ILE A 161 -0.04 14.77 -14.45
C ILE A 161 -1.36 14.75 -15.24
N ARG A 162 -1.30 14.94 -16.56
CA ARG A 162 -2.50 14.94 -17.40
C ARG A 162 -3.27 13.62 -17.36
N GLN A 163 -2.57 12.49 -17.52
CA GLN A 163 -3.22 11.16 -17.54
C GLN A 163 -3.83 10.78 -16.20
N SER A 164 -3.22 11.17 -15.09
CA SER A 164 -3.75 10.89 -13.75
C SER A 164 -4.88 11.83 -13.33
N GLY A 165 -5.02 12.98 -14.00
CA GLY A 165 -6.01 13.99 -13.67
C GLY A 165 -5.81 14.66 -12.31
N ILE A 166 -4.57 14.61 -11.78
CA ILE A 166 -4.25 15.28 -10.51
C ILE A 166 -4.30 16.79 -10.67
N LYS A 167 -4.93 17.45 -9.71
CA LYS A 167 -5.02 18.91 -9.60
C LYS A 167 -4.17 19.44 -8.44
N VAL A 168 -3.73 18.56 -7.55
CA VAL A 168 -2.99 18.90 -6.34
C VAL A 168 -1.77 18.01 -6.21
N THR A 169 -0.63 18.59 -5.89
CA THR A 169 0.62 17.87 -5.58
C THR A 169 1.09 18.19 -4.17
N ILE A 170 1.37 17.14 -3.40
CA ILE A 170 2.01 17.25 -2.09
C ILE A 170 3.51 17.10 -2.27
N THR A 171 4.28 18.08 -1.78
CA THR A 171 5.74 18.10 -1.91
C THR A 171 6.40 18.70 -0.66
N SER A 172 7.70 18.92 -0.72
CA SER A 172 8.53 19.57 0.31
C SER A 172 9.31 20.72 -0.31
N ARG A 173 9.40 21.86 0.36
CA ARG A 173 10.21 22.98 -0.08
C ARG A 173 11.67 22.57 -0.27
N ALA A 174 12.23 21.93 0.75
CA ALA A 174 13.61 21.44 0.69
C ALA A 174 13.87 20.39 -0.40
N PHE A 175 12.83 19.70 -0.87
CA PHE A 175 12.95 18.74 -1.97
C PHE A 175 12.86 19.44 -3.33
N LEU A 176 11.95 20.40 -3.49
CA LEU A 176 11.86 21.20 -4.74
C LEU A 176 13.14 21.96 -5.05
N GLU A 177 13.84 22.48 -4.02
CA GLU A 177 15.15 23.15 -4.21
C GLU A 177 16.25 22.22 -4.75
N LYS A 178 16.06 20.89 -4.66
CA LYS A 178 17.03 19.88 -5.10
C LYS A 178 16.73 19.29 -6.47
N ILE A 179 15.53 19.53 -7.00
CA ILE A 179 15.08 18.96 -8.27
C ILE A 179 14.70 20.09 -9.23
N GLU A 180 15.02 19.92 -10.51
CA GLU A 180 14.77 20.93 -11.56
C GLU A 180 13.36 20.79 -12.16
N ILE A 181 12.32 20.72 -11.32
CA ILE A 181 10.93 20.68 -11.78
C ILE A 181 10.31 22.06 -11.57
N GLN A 182 9.96 22.73 -12.66
CA GLN A 182 9.42 24.10 -12.66
C GLN A 182 7.89 24.14 -12.70
N GLU A 183 7.26 23.18 -13.38
CA GLU A 183 5.81 23.13 -13.51
C GLU A 183 5.24 21.97 -12.68
N LEU A 184 4.35 22.31 -11.78
CA LEU A 184 3.57 21.38 -10.97
C LEU A 184 2.08 21.55 -11.32
N THR A 185 1.22 20.88 -10.56
CA THR A 185 -0.22 21.08 -10.64
C THR A 185 -0.65 22.47 -10.16
N ASP A 186 -1.89 22.86 -10.47
CA ASP A 186 -2.46 24.19 -10.11
C ASP A 186 -2.37 24.49 -8.61
N ARG A 187 -2.39 23.47 -7.78
CA ARG A 187 -2.31 23.58 -6.31
C ARG A 187 -1.17 22.73 -5.78
N VAL A 188 -0.35 23.35 -4.94
CA VAL A 188 0.79 22.68 -4.27
C VAL A 188 0.61 22.79 -2.77
N ILE A 189 0.71 21.65 -2.09
CA ILE A 189 0.65 21.56 -0.64
C ILE A 189 2.02 21.15 -0.12
N PHE A 190 2.57 21.93 0.80
CA PHE A 190 3.85 21.62 1.42
C PHE A 190 3.69 20.80 2.69
N ILE A 191 4.39 19.66 2.76
CA ILE A 191 4.32 18.77 3.93
C ILE A 191 4.75 19.47 5.22
N GLU A 192 5.62 20.46 5.11
CA GLU A 192 6.07 21.28 6.24
C GLU A 192 4.94 22.08 6.87
N ASP A 193 3.95 22.50 6.08
CA ASP A 193 2.81 23.27 6.58
C ASP A 193 1.76 22.35 7.20
N LEU A 194 1.61 21.14 6.68
CA LEU A 194 0.70 20.14 7.23
C LEU A 194 1.15 19.61 8.60
N GLY A 195 2.44 19.64 8.88
CA GLY A 195 3.02 19.12 10.12
C GLY A 195 3.05 20.13 11.28
N LYS A 196 2.75 21.40 11.00
CA LYS A 196 2.70 22.45 12.02
C LYS A 196 1.44 22.31 12.88
N ASP A 197 1.54 22.69 14.15
CA ASP A 197 0.42 22.95 15.06
C ASP A 197 -0.37 21.74 15.59
N PHE A 198 0.12 20.50 15.46
CA PHE A 198 -0.49 19.41 16.20
C PHE A 198 -0.18 19.52 17.70
N SER A 199 -1.18 19.89 18.49
CA SER A 199 -1.06 19.97 19.93
C SER A 199 -0.84 18.59 20.59
N ALA A 200 -0.35 18.57 21.81
CA ALA A 200 -0.24 17.33 22.57
C ALA A 200 -1.60 16.66 22.76
N LEU A 201 -2.66 17.46 22.90
CA LEU A 201 -4.04 16.98 23.03
C LEU A 201 -4.52 16.29 21.74
N ASP A 202 -4.20 16.83 20.56
CA ASP A 202 -4.58 16.21 19.29
C ASP A 202 -3.91 14.84 19.12
N LYS A 203 -2.64 14.74 19.48
CA LYS A 203 -1.89 13.49 19.47
C LYS A 203 -2.49 12.45 20.41
N ILE A 204 -2.88 12.86 21.63
CA ILE A 204 -3.51 11.97 22.62
C ILE A 204 -4.90 11.53 22.15
N LYS A 205 -5.75 12.45 21.69
CA LYS A 205 -7.09 12.14 21.16
C LYS A 205 -7.00 11.17 19.98
N THR A 206 -6.08 11.44 19.04
CA THR A 206 -5.88 10.58 17.87
C THR A 206 -5.32 9.22 18.27
N ALA A 207 -4.44 9.15 19.27
CA ALA A 207 -3.93 7.88 19.79
C ALA A 207 -5.05 7.03 20.42
N LEU A 208 -5.91 7.63 21.22
CA LEU A 208 -7.08 6.96 21.80
C LEU A 208 -8.04 6.48 20.72
N LYS A 209 -8.37 7.33 19.75
CA LYS A 209 -9.20 7.00 18.59
C LYS A 209 -8.59 5.83 17.80
N ALA A 210 -7.32 5.92 17.44
CA ALA A 210 -6.61 4.89 16.68
C ALA A 210 -6.57 3.54 17.42
N ARG A 211 -6.43 3.55 18.73
CA ARG A 211 -6.28 2.35 19.56
C ARG A 211 -7.58 1.67 19.92
N LEU A 212 -8.63 2.43 20.22
CA LEU A 212 -9.84 1.94 20.91
C LEU A 212 -11.08 1.94 20.01
N TYR A 213 -11.20 2.87 19.05
CA TYR A 213 -12.43 3.02 18.30
C TYR A 213 -12.58 1.92 17.23
N PRO A 214 -13.80 1.46 16.95
CA PRO A 214 -14.09 0.60 15.80
C PRO A 214 -13.60 1.23 14.49
N MET A 215 -13.09 0.41 13.55
CA MET A 215 -12.58 0.93 12.28
C MET A 215 -13.58 1.79 11.49
N PRO A 216 -14.89 1.44 11.43
CA PRO A 216 -15.87 2.28 10.73
C PRO A 216 -16.03 3.70 11.30
N TRP A 217 -15.59 3.93 12.53
CA TRP A 217 -15.59 5.28 13.14
C TRP A 217 -14.30 6.06 12.85
N ILE A 218 -13.29 5.38 12.33
CA ILE A 218 -11.99 5.97 11.99
C ILE A 218 -11.88 6.20 10.48
N LEU A 219 -12.38 5.24 9.68
CA LEU A 219 -12.22 5.20 8.24
C LEU A 219 -13.52 5.53 7.51
N PRO A 220 -13.46 6.27 6.40
CA PRO A 220 -14.58 6.38 5.46
C PRO A 220 -15.01 5.00 4.95
N THR A 221 -16.29 4.84 4.61
CA THR A 221 -16.83 3.58 4.07
C THR A 221 -16.07 3.12 2.82
N LYS A 222 -15.64 4.05 1.98
CA LYS A 222 -14.83 3.78 0.77
C LYS A 222 -13.51 3.04 1.07
N CYS A 223 -12.94 3.18 2.27
CA CYS A 223 -11.72 2.47 2.68
C CYS A 223 -11.91 0.97 2.86
N PHE A 224 -13.14 0.46 2.90
CA PHE A 224 -13.41 -0.97 3.03
C PHE A 224 -13.53 -1.67 1.68
N ASP A 225 -13.66 -0.92 0.59
CA ASP A 225 -13.73 -1.44 -0.77
C ASP A 225 -12.32 -1.71 -1.32
N ARG A 226 -12.01 -2.97 -1.54
CA ARG A 226 -10.70 -3.41 -2.05
C ARG A 226 -10.54 -3.24 -3.55
N THR A 227 -11.63 -3.10 -4.28
CA THR A 227 -11.61 -2.95 -5.74
C THR A 227 -11.28 -1.52 -6.16
N ARG A 228 -11.36 -0.57 -5.22
CA ARG A 228 -10.98 0.82 -5.50
C ARG A 228 -9.49 0.94 -5.80
N THR A 229 -9.17 1.85 -6.71
CA THR A 229 -7.79 2.25 -7.00
C THR A 229 -7.17 2.87 -5.75
N ALA A 230 -6.02 2.34 -5.32
CA ALA A 230 -5.23 2.86 -4.20
C ALA A 230 -4.09 3.74 -4.67
N SER A 231 -3.50 3.42 -5.83
CA SER A 231 -2.39 4.18 -6.40
C SER A 231 -2.37 4.08 -7.92
N ILE A 232 -1.80 5.12 -8.56
CA ILE A 232 -1.45 5.10 -9.98
C ILE A 232 0.06 5.23 -10.07
N LEU A 233 0.70 4.32 -10.81
CA LEU A 233 2.12 4.36 -11.12
C LEU A 233 2.33 4.51 -12.62
N PHE A 234 3.36 5.23 -13.00
CA PHE A 234 3.71 5.42 -14.40
C PHE A 234 4.92 4.57 -14.78
N SER A 235 4.75 3.75 -15.81
CA SER A 235 5.86 2.96 -16.34
C SER A 235 6.78 3.85 -17.17
N SER A 236 8.09 3.63 -17.05
CA SER A 236 9.10 4.18 -17.98
C SER A 236 9.06 3.41 -19.30
N GLY A 237 7.94 3.46 -20.03
CA GLY A 237 7.79 2.71 -21.27
C GLY A 237 8.89 3.03 -22.29
N SER A 238 9.22 2.07 -23.16
CA SER A 238 10.11 2.24 -24.32
C SER A 238 9.50 3.18 -25.38
N THR A 239 8.28 3.63 -25.22
CA THR A 239 7.55 4.59 -26.04
C THR A 239 7.56 5.97 -25.37
N ALA A 240 7.52 7.04 -26.14
CA ALA A 240 7.65 8.43 -25.69
C ALA A 240 6.68 8.86 -24.59
N GLU A 241 5.55 8.17 -24.41
CA GLU A 241 4.58 8.47 -23.36
C GLU A 241 4.54 7.36 -22.28
N PRO A 242 4.65 7.75 -21.00
CA PRO A 242 4.49 6.81 -19.89
C PRO A 242 3.04 6.31 -19.81
N LYS A 243 2.86 5.06 -19.41
CA LYS A 243 1.51 4.46 -19.22
C LYS A 243 1.15 4.48 -17.74
N GLY A 244 0.02 5.08 -17.41
CA GLY A 244 -0.54 5.07 -16.05
C GLY A 244 -1.19 3.73 -15.71
N ILE A 245 -0.66 3.05 -14.72
CA ILE A 245 -1.13 1.75 -14.23
C ILE A 245 -1.90 1.96 -12.94
N LYS A 246 -3.21 1.69 -12.97
CA LYS A 246 -4.07 1.75 -11.78
C LYS A 246 -3.90 0.48 -10.96
N LEU A 247 -3.48 0.64 -9.70
CA LEU A 247 -3.34 -0.44 -8.73
C LEU A 247 -4.44 -0.32 -7.68
N THR A 248 -5.27 -1.35 -7.56
CA THR A 248 -6.30 -1.42 -6.52
C THR A 248 -5.69 -1.82 -5.18
N HIS A 249 -6.44 -1.60 -4.09
CA HIS A 249 -6.06 -2.15 -2.78
C HIS A 249 -5.86 -3.66 -2.86
N HIS A 250 -6.67 -4.36 -3.66
CA HIS A 250 -6.54 -5.80 -3.88
C HIS A 250 -5.22 -6.16 -4.56
N ASN A 251 -4.83 -5.47 -5.62
CA ASN A 251 -3.58 -5.74 -6.33
C ASN A 251 -2.37 -5.62 -5.40
N LEU A 252 -2.29 -4.52 -4.64
CA LEU A 252 -1.18 -4.29 -3.71
C LEU A 252 -1.16 -5.31 -2.58
N MET A 253 -2.32 -5.57 -1.94
CA MET A 253 -2.42 -6.56 -0.87
C MET A 253 -2.05 -7.97 -1.34
N SER A 254 -2.48 -8.38 -2.53
CA SER A 254 -2.15 -9.71 -3.08
C SER A 254 -0.64 -9.88 -3.30
N ASN A 255 0.03 -8.83 -3.77
CA ASN A 255 1.49 -8.85 -3.92
C ASN A 255 2.21 -8.93 -2.58
N VAL A 256 1.77 -8.15 -1.58
CA VAL A 256 2.32 -8.21 -0.22
C VAL A 256 2.15 -9.61 0.37
N GLU A 257 0.95 -10.18 0.25
CA GLU A 257 0.65 -11.52 0.76
C GLU A 257 1.51 -12.59 0.07
N ALA A 258 1.63 -12.53 -1.26
CA ALA A 258 2.48 -13.46 -2.02
C ALA A 258 3.96 -13.32 -1.63
N ALA A 259 4.45 -12.10 -1.42
CA ALA A 259 5.81 -11.87 -0.94
C ALA A 259 6.04 -12.47 0.45
N MET A 260 5.08 -12.29 1.37
CA MET A 260 5.13 -12.85 2.72
C MET A 260 5.07 -14.39 2.75
N GLU A 261 4.47 -15.03 1.74
CA GLU A 261 4.47 -16.48 1.62
C GLU A 261 5.84 -17.04 1.18
N VAL A 262 6.55 -16.30 0.34
CA VAL A 262 7.83 -16.75 -0.25
C VAL A 262 9.02 -16.29 0.58
N ILE A 263 8.98 -15.03 1.05
CA ILE A 263 10.08 -14.43 1.81
C ILE A 263 9.78 -14.59 3.30
N PRO A 264 10.61 -15.33 4.06
CA PRO A 264 10.37 -15.59 5.46
C PRO A 264 10.70 -14.35 6.31
N LEU A 265 9.88 -13.28 6.16
CA LEU A 265 10.01 -12.06 6.96
C LEU A 265 9.37 -12.22 8.33
N SER A 266 9.95 -11.58 9.31
CA SER A 266 9.45 -11.48 10.67
C SER A 266 9.40 -10.01 11.12
N SER A 267 8.73 -9.73 12.22
CA SER A 267 8.68 -8.38 12.81
C SER A 267 10.04 -7.83 13.30
N ARG A 268 11.12 -8.61 13.16
CA ARG A 268 12.49 -8.20 13.51
C ARG A 268 13.31 -7.83 12.26
N ASP A 269 12.81 -8.18 11.10
CA ASP A 269 13.48 -7.88 9.82
C ASP A 269 13.12 -6.47 9.39
N GLY A 270 14.04 -5.81 8.70
CA GLY A 270 13.84 -4.50 8.08
C GLY A 270 14.06 -4.58 6.58
N VAL A 271 13.22 -3.87 5.83
CA VAL A 271 13.37 -3.72 4.39
C VAL A 271 13.99 -2.36 4.08
N ALA A 272 15.11 -2.36 3.34
CA ALA A 272 15.73 -1.12 2.90
C ALA A 272 14.95 -0.52 1.72
N ALA A 273 14.42 0.70 1.90
CA ALA A 273 13.70 1.45 0.87
C ALA A 273 14.67 2.10 -0.13
N ALA A 274 15.48 1.28 -0.82
CA ALA A 274 16.46 1.75 -1.79
C ALA A 274 15.83 2.24 -3.10
N LEU A 275 14.66 1.72 -3.45
CA LEU A 275 13.93 2.11 -4.66
C LEU A 275 12.92 3.22 -4.35
N PRO A 276 12.78 4.20 -5.25
CA PRO A 276 11.80 5.27 -5.10
C PRO A 276 10.35 4.77 -5.05
N PHE A 277 9.48 5.50 -4.38
CA PHE A 277 8.06 5.14 -4.22
C PHE A 277 7.25 5.24 -5.52
N PHE A 278 7.73 5.95 -6.52
CA PHE A 278 7.14 5.92 -7.86
C PHE A 278 7.45 4.64 -8.65
N HIS A 279 8.34 3.81 -8.16
CA HIS A 279 8.61 2.49 -8.73
C HIS A 279 7.73 1.43 -8.07
N SER A 280 7.15 0.50 -8.85
CA SER A 280 6.21 -0.51 -8.36
C SER A 280 6.77 -1.34 -7.19
N PHE A 281 8.03 -1.77 -7.27
CA PHE A 281 8.69 -2.48 -6.19
C PHE A 281 8.95 -1.57 -4.98
N GLY A 282 9.33 -0.31 -5.20
CA GLY A 282 9.50 0.68 -4.12
C GLY A 282 8.21 0.92 -3.37
N LEU A 283 7.08 1.09 -4.08
CA LEU A 283 5.77 1.26 -3.45
C LEU A 283 5.35 -0.01 -2.69
N THR A 284 5.32 -1.15 -3.37
CA THR A 284 4.73 -2.38 -2.79
C THR A 284 5.67 -3.02 -1.77
N GLY A 285 6.96 -3.13 -2.09
CA GLY A 285 7.92 -3.86 -1.28
C GLY A 285 8.50 -3.06 -0.10
N THR A 286 8.26 -1.75 -0.02
CA THR A 286 8.81 -0.94 1.09
C THR A 286 7.76 -0.16 1.86
N ILE A 287 6.70 0.34 1.21
CA ILE A 287 5.63 1.04 1.92
C ILE A 287 4.61 0.06 2.50
N TRP A 288 4.21 -0.94 1.73
CA TRP A 288 3.08 -1.79 2.09
C TRP A 288 3.47 -3.18 2.63
N LEU A 289 4.71 -3.63 2.46
CA LEU A 289 5.23 -4.86 3.02
C LEU A 289 5.57 -4.67 4.50
#